data_0498f77a263df7364860cd1671ca8901
#
_entry.id   0498f77a263df7364860cd1671ca8901
#
_cell.length_a   1.000
_cell.length_b   1.000
_cell.length_c   1.000
_cell.angle_alpha   90.00
_cell.angle_beta   90.00
_cell.angle_gamma   90.00
#
_symmetry.space_group_name_H-M   'P 1'
#
loop_
_entity.id
_entity.type
_entity.pdbx_description
1 polymer ?
#
loop_
_entity_poly.entity_id
_entity_poly.type
_entity_poly.pdbx_seq_one_letter_code
_entity_poly.pdbx_strand_id
1 'polypeptide(L)'
;MLESDTGQIVAIDDETAAEFAQKVYDSGRTDGFLGEYRYLRSEEDGNIRIIFLDCGRSLTNLRTMLFAGILVSLLGLAAVLLLLILFSRRIVRPLAESYEKQRRFITDAGHELKTPLTIIGADTDLAEMELGENEWLADIRRQAERLTGLTNDLIYLSRMEEEQPKLSLIEFPLSDVAEETAQSFLAPAQTQGKTLSLAIEPMLSFYGEEKSIRQLLSILLDNALKYSPEGGKISLSVRKQNRSVVLTVSNPSVRPLKKGEQAQLFDRFYRGDPSRSGEGGYGLGLSIAAGIAAAHRGKIRAESPDGVCLVITAVLPA
;
A
#
# COMPACT_ATOMS: atom_id res chain seq x y z
N MET A 1 -32.47 17.80 -73.26
CA MET A 1 -31.70 16.79 -74.01
C MET A 1 -30.54 16.43 -73.13
N LEU A 2 -30.45 15.18 -72.73
CA LEU A 2 -29.33 14.66 -71.94
C LEU A 2 -28.20 14.32 -72.89
N GLU A 3 -27.07 15.01 -72.77
CA GLU A 3 -25.88 14.72 -73.57
C GLU A 3 -24.85 14.13 -72.59
N SER A 4 -24.41 12.88 -72.86
CA SER A 4 -23.44 12.19 -72.01
C SER A 4 -22.09 12.07 -72.74
N ASP A 5 -21.02 12.43 -72.07
CA ASP A 5 -19.65 12.19 -72.51
C ASP A 5 -19.00 11.12 -71.61
N THR A 6 -19.08 9.87 -72.07
CA THR A 6 -18.52 8.68 -71.41
C THR A 6 -17.21 8.25 -72.03
N GLY A 7 -16.67 9.01 -73.00
CA GLY A 7 -15.53 8.60 -73.83
C GLY A 7 -14.23 8.26 -73.09
N GLN A 8 -14.06 8.57 -71.82
CA GLN A 8 -12.90 8.29 -71.03
C GLN A 8 -13.16 7.30 -69.87
N ILE A 9 -14.41 6.78 -69.70
CA ILE A 9 -14.78 5.85 -68.62
C ILE A 9 -15.19 4.51 -69.20
N VAL A 10 -14.32 3.55 -69.02
CA VAL A 10 -14.51 2.16 -69.59
C VAL A 10 -15.53 1.38 -68.77
N ALA A 11 -15.95 1.85 -67.58
CA ALA A 11 -16.72 1.04 -66.59
C ALA A 11 -18.23 1.37 -66.55
N ILE A 12 -18.72 2.37 -67.30
CA ILE A 12 -20.16 2.76 -67.27
C ILE A 12 -20.65 2.97 -68.68
N ASP A 13 -21.81 2.37 -69.02
CA ASP A 13 -22.55 2.61 -70.23
C ASP A 13 -23.40 3.87 -70.10
N ASP A 14 -23.83 4.43 -71.28
CA ASP A 14 -24.60 5.66 -71.33
C ASP A 14 -25.94 5.57 -70.60
N GLU A 15 -26.53 4.37 -70.50
CA GLU A 15 -27.79 4.16 -69.78
C GLU A 15 -27.62 4.31 -68.27
N THR A 16 -26.56 3.70 -67.69
CA THR A 16 -26.22 3.82 -66.28
C THR A 16 -25.82 5.26 -65.91
N ALA A 17 -25.08 5.94 -66.81
CA ALA A 17 -24.68 7.32 -66.59
C ALA A 17 -25.90 8.25 -66.53
N ALA A 18 -26.90 8.02 -67.43
CA ALA A 18 -28.14 8.76 -67.41
C ALA A 18 -28.96 8.53 -66.14
N GLU A 19 -29.03 7.26 -65.65
CA GLU A 19 -29.70 6.93 -64.40
C GLU A 19 -29.05 7.62 -63.20
N PHE A 20 -27.72 7.66 -63.12
CA PHE A 20 -26.97 8.30 -62.05
C PHE A 20 -27.19 9.83 -62.12
N ALA A 21 -27.17 10.44 -63.33
CA ALA A 21 -27.43 11.83 -63.50
C ALA A 21 -28.84 12.22 -63.05
N GLN A 22 -29.85 11.38 -63.36
CA GLN A 22 -31.23 11.59 -62.91
C GLN A 22 -31.33 11.52 -61.36
N LYS A 23 -30.71 10.56 -60.72
CA LYS A 23 -30.69 10.42 -59.25
C LYS A 23 -30.07 11.62 -58.57
N VAL A 24 -28.97 12.16 -59.15
CA VAL A 24 -28.30 13.36 -58.61
C VAL A 24 -29.18 14.60 -58.81
N TYR A 25 -29.81 14.72 -59.98
CA TYR A 25 -30.71 15.81 -60.26
C TYR A 25 -31.90 15.84 -59.30
N ASP A 26 -32.55 14.71 -59.05
CA ASP A 26 -33.70 14.57 -58.14
C ASP A 26 -33.32 14.78 -56.68
N SER A 27 -32.07 14.51 -56.29
CA SER A 27 -31.57 14.74 -54.92
C SER A 27 -31.44 16.24 -54.56
N GLY A 28 -31.35 17.12 -55.56
CA GLY A 28 -31.12 18.55 -55.35
C GLY A 28 -29.78 18.97 -54.75
N ARG A 29 -28.88 18.02 -54.45
CA ARG A 29 -27.59 18.30 -53.84
C ARG A 29 -26.56 18.75 -54.88
N THR A 30 -25.68 19.66 -54.47
CA THR A 30 -24.63 20.18 -55.35
C THR A 30 -23.40 19.28 -55.43
N ASP A 31 -23.12 18.50 -54.35
CA ASP A 31 -22.00 17.55 -54.34
C ASP A 31 -22.32 16.35 -53.41
N GLY A 32 -21.59 15.28 -53.58
CA GLY A 32 -21.78 14.07 -52.76
C GLY A 32 -21.16 12.84 -53.39
N PHE A 33 -21.56 11.67 -52.84
CA PHE A 33 -21.18 10.36 -53.36
C PHE A 33 -22.43 9.59 -53.80
N LEU A 34 -22.32 8.92 -54.92
CA LEU A 34 -23.29 7.98 -55.43
C LEU A 34 -22.56 6.65 -55.68
N GLY A 35 -22.67 5.71 -54.72
CA GLY A 35 -21.86 4.48 -54.77
C GLY A 35 -20.35 4.79 -54.67
N GLU A 36 -19.62 4.39 -55.70
CA GLU A 36 -18.16 4.60 -55.82
C GLU A 36 -17.79 5.89 -56.55
N TYR A 37 -18.78 6.66 -57.00
CA TYR A 37 -18.58 7.91 -57.76
C TYR A 37 -18.81 9.11 -56.85
N ARG A 38 -17.88 10.08 -56.89
CA ARG A 38 -18.10 11.39 -56.34
C ARG A 38 -18.69 12.27 -57.45
N TYR A 39 -19.76 12.97 -57.18
CA TYR A 39 -20.37 13.89 -58.16
C TYR A 39 -20.29 15.34 -57.70
N LEU A 40 -20.24 16.22 -58.72
CA LEU A 40 -20.38 17.66 -58.58
C LEU A 40 -21.40 18.16 -59.61
N ARG A 41 -22.45 18.85 -59.13
CA ARG A 41 -23.45 19.48 -59.95
C ARG A 41 -23.11 20.97 -60.04
N SER A 42 -22.96 21.49 -61.25
CA SER A 42 -22.79 22.93 -61.57
C SER A 42 -23.89 23.37 -62.48
N GLU A 43 -24.32 24.60 -62.32
CA GLU A 43 -25.31 25.27 -63.19
C GLU A 43 -24.59 26.40 -63.92
N GLU A 44 -24.51 26.33 -65.23
CA GLU A 44 -23.78 27.27 -66.08
C GLU A 44 -24.66 27.57 -67.29
N ASP A 45 -24.96 28.88 -67.54
CA ASP A 45 -25.79 29.35 -68.64
C ASP A 45 -27.18 28.67 -68.76
N GLY A 46 -27.81 28.36 -67.61
CA GLY A 46 -29.15 27.71 -67.60
C GLY A 46 -29.10 26.23 -67.91
N ASN A 47 -27.93 25.66 -68.12
CA ASN A 47 -27.70 24.19 -68.23
C ASN A 47 -27.13 23.60 -66.99
N ILE A 48 -27.59 22.41 -66.61
CA ILE A 48 -27.05 21.64 -65.47
C ILE A 48 -25.98 20.70 -65.97
N ARG A 49 -24.77 20.87 -65.47
CA ARG A 49 -23.66 19.96 -65.71
C ARG A 49 -23.40 19.11 -64.45
N ILE A 50 -23.39 17.79 -64.60
CA ILE A 50 -23.05 16.85 -63.51
C ILE A 50 -21.79 16.11 -63.92
N ILE A 51 -20.73 16.24 -63.09
CA ILE A 51 -19.46 15.59 -63.33
C ILE A 51 -19.33 14.48 -62.31
N PHE A 52 -19.04 13.27 -62.77
CA PHE A 52 -18.76 12.10 -61.91
C PHE A 52 -17.28 11.77 -61.95
N LEU A 53 -16.72 11.56 -60.79
CA LEU A 53 -15.33 11.12 -60.61
C LEU A 53 -15.34 9.70 -60.00
N ASP A 54 -14.76 8.74 -60.71
CA ASP A 54 -14.59 7.42 -60.18
C ASP A 54 -13.60 7.40 -59.03
N CYS A 55 -14.10 7.06 -57.86
CA CYS A 55 -13.33 6.95 -56.60
C CYS A 55 -13.20 5.47 -56.15
N GLY A 56 -13.65 4.48 -56.92
CA GLY A 56 -13.71 3.07 -56.53
C GLY A 56 -12.35 2.54 -56.07
N ARG A 57 -11.28 2.79 -56.83
CA ARG A 57 -9.92 2.36 -56.42
C ARG A 57 -9.46 3.03 -55.14
N SER A 58 -9.74 4.33 -55.00
CA SER A 58 -9.34 5.08 -53.79
C SER A 58 -10.11 4.61 -52.55
N LEU A 59 -11.41 4.37 -52.68
CA LEU A 59 -12.24 3.86 -51.59
C LEU A 59 -11.84 2.42 -51.18
N THR A 60 -11.57 1.54 -52.20
CA THR A 60 -11.10 0.18 -51.94
C THR A 60 -9.75 0.18 -51.25
N ASN A 61 -8.79 1.00 -51.69
CA ASN A 61 -7.50 1.13 -51.05
C ASN A 61 -7.62 1.65 -49.62
N LEU A 62 -8.47 2.65 -49.39
CA LEU A 62 -8.72 3.20 -48.06
C LEU A 62 -9.34 2.16 -47.11
N ARG A 63 -10.33 1.39 -47.59
CA ARG A 63 -10.92 0.27 -46.82
C ARG A 63 -9.85 -0.79 -46.49
N THR A 64 -9.05 -1.19 -47.46
CA THR A 64 -8.00 -2.17 -47.26
C THR A 64 -6.96 -1.71 -46.25
N MET A 65 -6.54 -0.41 -46.34
CA MET A 65 -5.62 0.17 -45.36
C MET A 65 -6.23 0.24 -43.94
N LEU A 66 -7.52 0.60 -43.83
CA LEU A 66 -8.22 0.62 -42.54
C LEU A 66 -8.30 -0.78 -41.93
N PHE A 67 -8.72 -1.78 -42.73
CA PHE A 67 -8.79 -3.17 -42.25
C PHE A 67 -7.43 -3.70 -41.84
N ALA A 68 -6.39 -3.46 -42.66
CA ALA A 68 -5.03 -3.85 -42.31
C ALA A 68 -4.54 -3.16 -41.05
N GLY A 69 -4.79 -1.85 -40.89
CA GLY A 69 -4.44 -1.08 -39.69
C GLY A 69 -5.14 -1.60 -38.44
N ILE A 70 -6.44 -1.88 -38.50
CA ILE A 70 -7.21 -2.46 -37.40
C ILE A 70 -6.67 -3.86 -37.03
N LEU A 71 -6.40 -4.70 -38.04
CA LEU A 71 -5.88 -6.04 -37.83
C LEU A 71 -4.51 -6.01 -37.11
N VAL A 72 -3.59 -5.17 -37.60
CA VAL A 72 -2.27 -5.00 -36.99
C VAL A 72 -2.37 -4.49 -35.56
N SER A 73 -3.26 -3.51 -35.32
CA SER A 73 -3.50 -2.97 -33.97
C SER A 73 -4.06 -4.03 -33.02
N LEU A 74 -5.00 -4.85 -33.46
CA LEU A 74 -5.55 -5.94 -32.66
C LEU A 74 -4.50 -7.02 -32.35
N LEU A 75 -3.68 -7.40 -33.34
CA LEU A 75 -2.59 -8.35 -33.14
C LEU A 75 -1.55 -7.79 -32.16
N GLY A 76 -1.19 -6.52 -32.30
CA GLY A 76 -0.29 -5.84 -31.37
C GLY A 76 -0.81 -5.83 -29.93
N LEU A 77 -2.10 -5.48 -29.76
CA LEU A 77 -2.75 -5.49 -28.46
C LEU A 77 -2.78 -6.91 -27.84
N ALA A 78 -3.12 -7.92 -28.64
CA ALA A 78 -3.12 -9.33 -28.22
C ALA A 78 -1.72 -9.81 -27.80
N ALA A 79 -0.67 -9.42 -28.54
CA ALA A 79 0.70 -9.76 -28.21
C ALA A 79 1.15 -9.12 -26.88
N VAL A 80 0.83 -7.85 -26.67
CA VAL A 80 1.11 -7.16 -25.39
C VAL A 80 0.39 -7.83 -24.23
N LEU A 81 -0.89 -8.14 -24.40
CA LEU A 81 -1.70 -8.82 -23.38
C LEU A 81 -1.14 -10.20 -23.04
N LEU A 82 -0.72 -10.97 -24.04
CA LEU A 82 -0.07 -12.25 -23.86
C LEU A 82 1.25 -12.12 -23.08
N LEU A 83 2.07 -11.15 -23.44
CA LEU A 83 3.34 -10.87 -22.74
C LEU A 83 3.09 -10.49 -21.27
N LEU A 84 2.09 -9.65 -20.98
CA LEU A 84 1.72 -9.29 -19.62
C LEU A 84 1.28 -10.50 -18.80
N ILE A 85 0.46 -11.38 -19.38
CA ILE A 85 0.02 -12.62 -18.71
C ILE A 85 1.21 -13.55 -18.44
N LEU A 86 2.11 -13.74 -19.42
CA LEU A 86 3.30 -14.57 -19.26
C LEU A 86 4.26 -13.99 -18.20
N PHE A 87 4.49 -12.68 -18.22
CA PHE A 87 5.32 -11.98 -17.25
C PHE A 87 4.74 -12.09 -15.84
N SER A 88 3.43 -11.85 -15.68
CA SER A 88 2.72 -11.98 -14.42
C SER A 88 2.85 -13.40 -13.84
N ARG A 89 2.60 -14.41 -14.65
CA ARG A 89 2.69 -15.81 -14.20
C ARG A 89 4.10 -16.26 -13.86
N ARG A 90 5.10 -15.77 -14.62
CA ARG A 90 6.48 -16.26 -14.48
C ARG A 90 7.30 -15.49 -13.45
N ILE A 91 6.97 -14.24 -13.17
CA ILE A 91 7.77 -13.39 -12.26
C ILE A 91 6.97 -12.98 -11.03
N VAL A 92 5.77 -12.42 -11.20
CA VAL A 92 5.01 -11.87 -10.07
C VAL A 92 4.50 -12.98 -9.16
N ARG A 93 3.91 -14.03 -9.73
CA ARG A 93 3.33 -15.12 -8.96
C ARG A 93 4.37 -15.89 -8.12
N PRO A 94 5.53 -16.34 -8.64
CA PRO A 94 6.54 -17.00 -7.83
C PRO A 94 7.10 -16.12 -6.71
N LEU A 95 7.22 -14.80 -6.94
CA LEU A 95 7.65 -13.85 -5.93
C LEU A 95 6.65 -13.77 -4.78
N ALA A 96 5.36 -13.65 -5.09
CA ALA A 96 4.29 -13.65 -4.10
C ALA A 96 4.24 -14.97 -3.31
N GLU A 97 4.35 -16.13 -4.01
CA GLU A 97 4.39 -17.45 -3.36
C GLU A 97 5.62 -17.62 -2.46
N SER A 98 6.79 -17.08 -2.86
CA SER A 98 8.01 -17.11 -2.04
C SER A 98 7.84 -16.28 -0.77
N TYR A 99 7.25 -15.09 -0.88
CA TYR A 99 6.95 -14.22 0.26
C TYR A 99 5.99 -14.88 1.25
N GLU A 100 4.94 -15.50 0.75
CA GLU A 100 3.98 -16.28 1.56
C GLU A 100 4.65 -17.47 2.29
N LYS A 101 5.53 -18.21 1.60
CA LYS A 101 6.28 -19.33 2.21
C LYS A 101 7.22 -18.83 3.29
N GLN A 102 7.94 -17.74 3.05
CA GLN A 102 8.84 -17.14 4.05
C GLN A 102 8.06 -16.71 5.30
N ARG A 103 6.89 -16.12 5.11
CA ARG A 103 6.03 -15.70 6.21
C ARG A 103 5.52 -16.88 7.03
N ARG A 104 4.98 -17.93 6.38
CA ARG A 104 4.56 -19.16 7.07
C ARG A 104 5.71 -19.79 7.84
N PHE A 105 6.89 -19.86 7.23
CA PHE A 105 8.08 -20.37 7.90
C PHE A 105 8.39 -19.61 9.19
N ILE A 106 8.32 -18.27 9.19
CA ILE A 106 8.54 -17.45 10.40
C ILE A 106 7.50 -17.78 11.48
N THR A 107 6.22 -17.89 11.10
CA THR A 107 5.15 -18.22 12.04
C THR A 107 5.32 -19.61 12.64
N ASP A 108 5.58 -20.62 11.81
CA ASP A 108 5.74 -22.00 12.23
C ASP A 108 6.99 -22.18 13.10
N ALA A 109 8.13 -21.62 12.66
CA ALA A 109 9.37 -21.64 13.45
C ALA A 109 9.20 -20.93 14.80
N GLY A 110 8.44 -19.83 14.83
CA GLY A 110 8.12 -19.13 16.05
C GLY A 110 7.33 -19.99 17.04
N HIS A 111 6.32 -20.72 16.57
CA HIS A 111 5.58 -21.65 17.42
C HIS A 111 6.45 -22.81 17.93
N GLU A 112 7.31 -23.38 17.08
CA GLU A 112 8.23 -24.45 17.44
C GLU A 112 9.34 -24.00 18.40
N LEU A 113 9.76 -22.73 18.36
CA LEU A 113 10.72 -22.16 19.30
C LEU A 113 10.11 -21.81 20.65
N LYS A 114 8.83 -21.46 20.71
CA LYS A 114 8.15 -21.08 21.96
C LYS A 114 8.13 -22.21 22.97
N THR A 115 7.88 -23.46 22.54
CA THR A 115 7.77 -24.63 23.41
C THR A 115 9.08 -24.91 24.14
N PRO A 116 10.26 -25.08 23.46
CA PRO A 116 11.53 -25.33 24.17
C PRO A 116 11.94 -24.15 25.07
N LEU A 117 11.66 -22.92 24.69
CA LEU A 117 11.95 -21.75 25.54
C LEU A 117 11.10 -21.74 26.82
N THR A 118 9.84 -22.15 26.73
CA THR A 118 8.97 -22.31 27.91
C THR A 118 9.51 -23.41 28.85
N ILE A 119 10.00 -24.53 28.30
CA ILE A 119 10.58 -25.62 29.09
C ILE A 119 11.87 -25.14 29.77
N ILE A 120 12.78 -24.47 29.03
CA ILE A 120 14.02 -23.91 29.61
C ILE A 120 13.70 -22.96 30.77
N GLY A 121 12.69 -22.09 30.61
CA GLY A 121 12.24 -21.19 31.66
C GLY A 121 11.77 -21.95 32.90
N ALA A 122 10.86 -22.93 32.73
CA ALA A 122 10.35 -23.76 33.82
C ALA A 122 11.43 -24.57 34.53
N ASP A 123 12.37 -25.20 33.78
CA ASP A 123 13.49 -25.94 34.35
C ASP A 123 14.44 -25.00 35.11
N THR A 124 14.63 -23.79 34.63
CA THR A 124 15.45 -22.77 35.32
C THR A 124 14.80 -22.35 36.63
N ASP A 125 13.48 -22.14 36.66
CA ASP A 125 12.72 -21.77 37.85
C ASP A 125 12.79 -22.93 38.90
N LEU A 126 12.65 -24.19 38.46
CA LEU A 126 12.80 -25.36 39.32
C LEU A 126 14.22 -25.47 39.92
N ALA A 127 15.24 -25.29 39.08
CA ALA A 127 16.63 -25.32 39.54
C ALA A 127 16.93 -24.18 40.54
N GLU A 128 16.35 -23.01 40.36
CA GLU A 128 16.47 -21.88 41.29
C GLU A 128 15.78 -22.16 42.63
N MET A 129 14.64 -22.89 42.63
CA MET A 129 13.97 -23.34 43.82
C MET A 129 14.79 -24.38 44.62
N GLU A 130 15.52 -25.26 43.91
CA GLU A 130 16.34 -26.33 44.56
C GLU A 130 17.70 -25.83 45.02
N LEU A 131 18.36 -24.98 44.20
CA LEU A 131 19.74 -24.54 44.42
C LEU A 131 19.85 -23.16 45.11
N GLY A 132 18.73 -22.46 45.25
CA GLY A 132 18.68 -21.07 45.71
C GLY A 132 19.08 -20.07 44.61
N GLU A 133 19.16 -18.79 44.99
CA GLU A 133 19.56 -17.73 44.08
C GLU A 133 20.92 -17.97 43.46
N ASN A 134 21.00 -18.04 42.16
CA ASN A 134 22.21 -18.27 41.38
C ASN A 134 22.27 -17.34 40.18
N GLU A 135 23.39 -16.61 40.06
CA GLU A 135 23.60 -15.64 39.00
C GLU A 135 23.47 -16.25 37.58
N TRP A 136 23.98 -17.49 37.42
CA TRP A 136 23.90 -18.19 36.15
C TRP A 136 22.47 -18.59 35.78
N LEU A 137 21.67 -19.05 36.74
CA LEU A 137 20.25 -19.37 36.53
C LEU A 137 19.46 -18.14 36.20
N ALA A 138 19.71 -17.02 36.90
CA ALA A 138 19.11 -15.74 36.60
C ALA A 138 19.45 -15.24 35.19
N ASP A 139 20.68 -15.50 34.72
CA ASP A 139 21.08 -15.16 33.34
C ASP A 139 20.35 -16.02 32.31
N ILE A 140 20.29 -17.34 32.53
CA ILE A 140 19.58 -18.27 31.64
C ILE A 140 18.11 -17.87 31.52
N ARG A 141 17.45 -17.58 32.65
CA ARG A 141 16.08 -17.10 32.69
C ARG A 141 15.90 -15.81 31.86
N ARG A 142 16.74 -14.80 32.09
CA ARG A 142 16.70 -13.56 31.32
C ARG A 142 16.85 -13.80 29.82
N GLN A 143 17.73 -14.72 29.39
CA GLN A 143 17.91 -15.04 27.98
C GLN A 143 16.72 -15.82 27.42
N ALA A 144 16.11 -16.73 28.15
CA ALA A 144 14.91 -17.47 27.75
C ALA A 144 13.71 -16.52 27.57
N GLU A 145 13.48 -15.63 28.53
CA GLU A 145 12.45 -14.58 28.45
C GLU A 145 12.67 -13.64 27.26
N ARG A 146 13.92 -13.25 27.05
CA ARG A 146 14.30 -12.39 25.93
C ARG A 146 14.05 -13.05 24.58
N LEU A 147 14.40 -14.34 24.42
CA LEU A 147 14.14 -15.10 23.18
C LEU A 147 12.65 -15.35 22.97
N THR A 148 11.90 -15.58 24.05
CA THR A 148 10.44 -15.70 24.01
C THR A 148 9.79 -14.41 23.50
N GLY A 149 10.24 -13.26 24.01
CA GLY A 149 9.81 -11.94 23.54
C GLY A 149 10.07 -11.76 22.04
N LEU A 150 11.31 -12.03 21.59
CA LEU A 150 11.67 -11.94 20.16
C LEU A 150 10.80 -12.84 19.28
N THR A 151 10.57 -14.06 19.72
CA THR A 151 9.75 -15.03 18.98
C THR A 151 8.31 -14.57 18.86
N ASN A 152 7.73 -14.05 19.94
CA ASN A 152 6.38 -13.49 19.93
C ASN A 152 6.29 -12.26 19.00
N ASP A 153 7.28 -11.38 19.02
CA ASP A 153 7.37 -10.21 18.16
C ASP A 153 7.42 -10.60 16.66
N LEU A 154 8.20 -11.63 16.32
CA LEU A 154 8.30 -12.14 14.95
C LEU A 154 6.99 -12.76 14.47
N ILE A 155 6.33 -13.57 15.31
CA ILE A 155 5.01 -14.15 15.00
C ILE A 155 3.99 -13.04 14.80
N TYR A 156 3.98 -12.04 15.71
CA TYR A 156 3.04 -10.93 15.64
C TYR A 156 3.22 -10.10 14.36
N LEU A 157 4.48 -9.76 14.04
CA LEU A 157 4.80 -9.04 12.82
C LEU A 157 4.37 -9.80 11.57
N SER A 158 4.64 -11.11 11.53
CA SER A 158 4.23 -11.99 10.44
C SER A 158 2.71 -11.99 10.22
N ARG A 159 1.92 -11.97 11.32
CA ARG A 159 0.46 -11.90 11.25
C ARG A 159 -0.07 -10.55 10.77
N MET A 160 0.55 -9.44 11.22
CA MET A 160 0.13 -8.10 10.82
C MET A 160 0.40 -7.78 9.35
N GLU A 161 1.30 -8.52 8.71
CA GLU A 161 1.61 -8.40 7.29
C GLU A 161 0.71 -9.25 6.39
N GLU A 162 -0.29 -9.90 6.92
CA GLU A 162 -1.33 -10.55 6.11
C GLU A 162 -2.08 -9.50 5.28
N GLU A 163 -2.42 -9.86 4.04
CA GLU A 163 -3.23 -8.97 3.18
C GLU A 163 -4.57 -8.61 3.85
N GLN A 164 -5.08 -9.51 4.68
CA GLN A 164 -6.26 -9.31 5.51
C GLN A 164 -6.03 -9.91 6.90
N PRO A 165 -5.34 -9.22 7.81
CA PRO A 165 -5.18 -9.69 9.17
C PRO A 165 -6.56 -9.86 9.79
N LYS A 166 -6.81 -11.05 10.36
CA LYS A 166 -8.07 -11.36 11.05
C LYS A 166 -8.10 -10.63 12.39
N LEU A 167 -8.38 -9.33 12.36
CA LEU A 167 -8.57 -8.53 13.56
C LEU A 167 -9.95 -8.76 14.14
N SER A 168 -10.03 -8.90 15.46
CA SER A 168 -11.30 -8.89 16.18
C SER A 168 -11.71 -7.44 16.47
N LEU A 169 -12.32 -6.80 15.46
CA LEU A 169 -12.70 -5.39 15.55
C LEU A 169 -13.96 -5.24 16.41
N ILE A 170 -13.83 -4.50 17.51
CA ILE A 170 -14.91 -4.16 18.43
C ILE A 170 -14.83 -2.66 18.78
N GLU A 171 -15.94 -2.08 19.21
CA GLU A 171 -15.91 -0.76 19.82
C GLU A 171 -15.51 -0.89 21.29
N PHE A 172 -14.52 -0.11 21.74
CA PHE A 172 -14.01 -0.13 23.09
C PHE A 172 -13.63 1.28 23.60
N PRO A 173 -13.60 1.51 24.91
CA PRO A 173 -13.25 2.80 25.52
C PRO A 173 -11.72 3.02 25.42
N LEU A 174 -11.30 3.74 24.40
CA LEU A 174 -9.87 3.98 24.13
C LEU A 174 -9.21 4.79 25.24
N SER A 175 -9.91 5.75 25.85
CA SER A 175 -9.36 6.54 26.96
C SER A 175 -8.94 5.63 28.12
N ASP A 176 -9.78 4.69 28.51
CA ASP A 176 -9.52 3.77 29.61
C ASP A 176 -8.34 2.85 29.28
N VAL A 177 -8.34 2.28 28.07
CA VAL A 177 -7.23 1.44 27.58
C VAL A 177 -5.91 2.19 27.57
N ALA A 178 -5.92 3.47 27.16
CA ALA A 178 -4.71 4.29 27.13
C ALA A 178 -4.22 4.64 28.54
N GLU A 179 -5.13 4.97 29.46
CA GLU A 179 -4.81 5.26 30.86
C GLU A 179 -4.26 4.02 31.57
N GLU A 180 -4.94 2.89 31.50
CA GLU A 180 -4.49 1.62 32.10
C GLU A 180 -3.11 1.21 31.58
N THR A 181 -2.90 1.30 30.26
CA THR A 181 -1.60 0.99 29.66
C THR A 181 -0.53 1.93 30.19
N ALA A 182 -0.78 3.23 30.19
CA ALA A 182 0.19 4.23 30.66
C ALA A 182 0.51 4.11 32.15
N GLN A 183 -0.47 3.74 32.98
CA GLN A 183 -0.26 3.51 34.41
C GLN A 183 0.81 2.44 34.70
N SER A 184 0.88 1.40 33.90
CA SER A 184 1.91 0.34 34.04
C SER A 184 3.34 0.85 33.83
N PHE A 185 3.50 2.00 33.16
CA PHE A 185 4.80 2.64 32.88
C PHE A 185 5.19 3.73 33.88
N LEU A 186 4.29 4.15 34.79
CA LEU A 186 4.60 5.21 35.76
C LEU A 186 5.71 4.80 36.75
N ALA A 187 5.58 3.62 37.37
CA ALA A 187 6.58 3.14 38.31
C ALA A 187 7.94 2.88 37.64
N PRO A 188 8.03 2.19 36.48
CA PRO A 188 9.28 2.09 35.74
C PRO A 188 9.91 3.42 35.34
N ALA A 189 9.09 4.42 34.97
CA ALA A 189 9.59 5.75 34.65
C ALA A 189 10.23 6.41 35.88
N GLN A 190 9.54 6.39 37.02
CA GLN A 190 10.06 6.95 38.29
C GLN A 190 11.35 6.25 38.73
N THR A 191 11.42 4.94 38.67
CA THR A 191 12.63 4.18 39.04
C THR A 191 13.82 4.54 38.17
N GLN A 192 13.59 4.94 36.91
CA GLN A 192 14.65 5.44 36.00
C GLN A 192 14.85 6.95 36.08
N GLY A 193 14.30 7.63 37.07
CA GLY A 193 14.41 9.09 37.24
C GLY A 193 13.72 9.89 36.13
N LYS A 194 12.76 9.33 35.43
CA LYS A 194 12.03 9.93 34.30
C LYS A 194 10.61 10.31 34.69
N THR A 195 10.04 11.28 33.99
CA THR A 195 8.66 11.73 34.22
C THR A 195 7.78 11.36 33.04
N LEU A 196 6.63 10.71 33.30
CA LEU A 196 5.62 10.44 32.30
C LEU A 196 4.38 11.34 32.55
N SER A 197 4.03 12.15 31.56
CA SER A 197 2.84 13.00 31.57
C SER A 197 1.80 12.47 30.58
N LEU A 198 0.54 12.49 31.01
CA LEU A 198 -0.59 11.96 30.23
C LEU A 198 -1.54 13.11 29.86
N ALA A 199 -1.91 13.18 28.59
CA ALA A 199 -2.88 14.11 28.04
C ALA A 199 -3.90 13.32 27.21
N ILE A 200 -4.77 12.58 27.87
CA ILE A 200 -5.77 11.67 27.27
C ILE A 200 -7.11 12.39 27.29
N GLU A 201 -7.70 12.56 26.10
CA GLU A 201 -9.04 13.11 25.96
C GLU A 201 -10.05 12.11 26.54
N PRO A 202 -10.93 12.52 27.46
CA PRO A 202 -11.84 11.60 28.13
C PRO A 202 -12.94 11.09 27.20
N MET A 203 -13.50 9.93 27.52
CA MET A 203 -14.65 9.31 26.86
C MET A 203 -14.46 9.07 25.35
N LEU A 204 -13.24 8.82 24.90
CA LEU A 204 -12.98 8.40 23.52
C LEU A 204 -13.30 6.92 23.36
N SER A 205 -14.12 6.59 22.35
CA SER A 205 -14.31 5.23 21.86
C SER A 205 -13.55 5.07 20.55
N PHE A 206 -13.10 3.84 20.29
CA PHE A 206 -12.43 3.47 19.05
C PHE A 206 -12.95 2.11 18.56
N TYR A 207 -13.18 2.00 17.25
CA TYR A 207 -13.53 0.73 16.62
C TYR A 207 -12.28 0.06 16.05
N GLY A 208 -11.82 -0.98 16.73
CA GLY A 208 -10.56 -1.65 16.42
C GLY A 208 -10.33 -2.90 17.26
N GLU A 209 -9.13 -3.45 17.19
CA GLU A 209 -8.71 -4.55 18.04
C GLU A 209 -8.00 -4.01 19.29
N GLU A 210 -8.66 -4.08 20.44
CA GLU A 210 -8.16 -3.55 21.71
C GLU A 210 -6.75 -4.02 22.04
N LYS A 211 -6.48 -5.33 21.88
CA LYS A 211 -5.16 -5.93 22.18
C LYS A 211 -4.04 -5.30 21.36
N SER A 212 -4.30 -5.08 20.08
CA SER A 212 -3.34 -4.44 19.17
C SER A 212 -3.08 -2.99 19.55
N ILE A 213 -4.12 -2.26 19.94
CA ILE A 213 -3.95 -0.86 20.38
C ILE A 213 -3.21 -0.77 21.72
N ARG A 214 -3.49 -1.67 22.65
CA ARG A 214 -2.70 -1.81 23.89
C ARG A 214 -1.23 -2.08 23.59
N GLN A 215 -0.95 -2.98 22.66
CA GLN A 215 0.40 -3.29 22.24
C GLN A 215 1.09 -2.10 21.56
N LEU A 216 0.38 -1.38 20.69
CA LEU A 216 0.89 -0.15 20.07
C LEU A 216 1.33 0.86 21.14
N LEU A 217 0.47 1.15 22.11
CA LEU A 217 0.76 2.08 23.21
C LEU A 217 1.95 1.59 24.03
N SER A 218 1.98 0.31 24.39
CA SER A 218 3.07 -0.30 25.16
C SER A 218 4.41 -0.18 24.43
N ILE A 219 4.45 -0.48 23.12
CA ILE A 219 5.66 -0.36 22.30
C ILE A 219 6.16 1.10 22.27
N LEU A 220 5.27 2.06 22.07
CA LEU A 220 5.65 3.47 22.01
C LEU A 220 6.16 3.99 23.35
N LEU A 221 5.52 3.60 24.46
CA LEU A 221 5.94 4.00 25.80
C LEU A 221 7.25 3.30 26.23
N ASP A 222 7.41 2.01 25.95
CA ASP A 222 8.65 1.27 26.20
C ASP A 222 9.82 1.88 25.42
N ASN A 223 9.59 2.20 24.14
CA ASN A 223 10.58 2.89 23.31
C ASN A 223 10.96 4.26 23.92
N ALA A 224 9.98 5.06 24.31
CA ALA A 224 10.22 6.34 24.93
C ALA A 224 11.00 6.21 26.24
N LEU A 225 10.68 5.22 27.07
CA LEU A 225 11.42 4.93 28.30
C LEU A 225 12.87 4.53 28.03
N LYS A 226 13.10 3.60 27.11
CA LYS A 226 14.45 3.08 26.79
C LYS A 226 15.39 4.15 26.24
N TYR A 227 14.87 5.04 25.41
CA TYR A 227 15.70 6.00 24.67
C TYR A 227 15.71 7.42 25.23
N SER A 228 14.97 7.68 26.31
CA SER A 228 15.07 8.95 27.05
C SER A 228 16.29 8.96 27.98
N PRO A 229 16.97 10.09 28.15
CA PRO A 229 17.97 10.26 29.20
C PRO A 229 17.33 10.26 30.60
N GLU A 230 18.14 10.12 31.63
CA GLU A 230 17.75 10.36 33.02
C GLU A 230 17.21 11.80 33.17
N GLY A 231 16.18 12.01 33.96
CA GLY A 231 15.49 13.30 34.07
C GLY A 231 14.59 13.63 32.85
N GLY A 232 14.52 12.77 31.84
CA GLY A 232 13.76 12.99 30.63
C GLY A 232 12.24 13.04 30.89
N LYS A 233 11.57 13.97 30.19
CA LYS A 233 10.10 14.12 30.25
C LYS A 233 9.47 13.42 29.05
N ILE A 234 8.75 12.35 29.32
CA ILE A 234 7.99 11.59 28.31
C ILE A 234 6.55 12.09 28.35
N SER A 235 5.90 12.23 27.22
CA SER A 235 4.48 12.55 27.16
C SER A 235 3.71 11.60 26.25
N LEU A 236 2.54 11.18 26.71
CA LEU A 236 1.53 10.47 25.90
C LEU A 236 0.34 11.41 25.71
N SER A 237 -0.06 11.64 24.47
CA SER A 237 -1.28 12.35 24.12
C SER A 237 -2.18 11.46 23.26
N VAL A 238 -3.46 11.36 23.64
CA VAL A 238 -4.51 10.66 22.91
C VAL A 238 -5.68 11.61 22.70
N ARG A 239 -6.01 11.89 21.44
CA ARG A 239 -7.07 12.85 21.12
C ARG A 239 -7.82 12.47 19.85
N LYS A 240 -9.05 12.92 19.76
CA LYS A 240 -9.83 12.83 18.52
C LYS A 240 -9.52 14.04 17.64
N GLN A 241 -9.21 13.78 16.38
CA GLN A 241 -9.00 14.82 15.38
C GLN A 241 -9.80 14.48 14.12
N ASN A 242 -10.87 15.23 13.89
CA ASN A 242 -11.81 14.95 12.79
C ASN A 242 -12.41 13.53 12.90
N ARG A 243 -12.13 12.70 11.86
CA ARG A 243 -12.56 11.30 11.77
C ARG A 243 -11.45 10.32 12.13
N SER A 244 -10.51 10.73 12.96
CA SER A 244 -9.39 9.89 13.33
C SER A 244 -9.04 10.10 14.80
N VAL A 245 -8.47 9.08 15.39
CA VAL A 245 -7.80 9.17 16.68
C VAL A 245 -6.31 9.36 16.44
N VAL A 246 -5.70 10.28 17.16
CA VAL A 246 -4.28 10.60 17.09
C VAL A 246 -3.63 10.23 18.42
N LEU A 247 -2.72 9.25 18.36
CA LEU A 247 -1.88 8.82 19.46
C LEU A 247 -0.49 9.43 19.25
N THR A 248 0.00 10.18 20.19
CA THR A 248 1.33 10.82 20.11
C THR A 248 2.12 10.52 21.37
N VAL A 249 3.31 9.95 21.18
CA VAL A 249 4.31 9.80 22.25
C VAL A 249 5.51 10.66 21.92
N SER A 250 5.95 11.50 22.85
CA SER A 250 7.16 12.28 22.68
C SER A 250 8.12 12.06 23.84
N ASN A 251 9.39 12.04 23.51
CA ASN A 251 10.48 11.90 24.47
C ASN A 251 11.74 12.61 24.02
N PRO A 252 12.56 13.12 24.92
CA PRO A 252 13.90 13.57 24.59
C PRO A 252 14.76 12.39 24.16
N SER A 253 15.61 12.60 23.16
CA SER A 253 16.55 11.58 22.66
C SER A 253 17.92 11.76 23.30
N VAL A 254 18.58 10.65 23.65
CA VAL A 254 19.95 10.64 24.17
C VAL A 254 20.96 11.21 23.17
N ARG A 255 20.64 11.11 21.88
CA ARG A 255 21.48 11.63 20.78
C ARG A 255 20.63 12.44 19.79
N PRO A 256 21.24 13.41 19.11
CA PRO A 256 20.58 14.10 18.01
C PRO A 256 20.17 13.12 16.90
N LEU A 257 18.93 13.25 16.42
CA LEU A 257 18.42 12.46 15.31
C LEU A 257 18.80 13.12 13.98
N LYS A 258 19.47 12.39 13.11
CA LYS A 258 19.87 12.89 11.79
C LYS A 258 18.66 13.03 10.89
N LYS A 259 18.68 14.01 9.99
CA LYS A 259 17.63 14.21 8.99
C LYS A 259 17.55 12.98 8.08
N GLY A 260 16.36 12.36 8.00
CA GLY A 260 16.11 11.13 7.24
C GLY A 260 16.17 9.84 8.06
N GLU A 261 16.77 9.83 9.24
CA GLU A 261 16.81 8.65 10.14
C GLU A 261 15.42 8.28 10.66
N GLN A 262 14.49 9.26 10.74
CA GLN A 262 13.15 9.03 11.30
C GLN A 262 12.34 7.99 10.51
N ALA A 263 12.52 7.91 9.19
CA ALA A 263 11.84 6.90 8.36
C ALA A 263 12.37 5.50 8.64
N GLN A 264 13.67 5.36 8.88
CA GLN A 264 14.33 4.08 9.14
C GLN A 264 13.99 3.49 10.51
N LEU A 265 13.47 4.31 11.45
CA LEU A 265 13.06 3.83 12.78
C LEU A 265 11.99 2.74 12.72
N PHE A 266 11.23 2.64 11.63
CA PHE A 266 10.21 1.62 11.41
C PHE A 266 10.71 0.41 10.62
N ASP A 267 11.98 0.42 10.16
CA ASP A 267 12.59 -0.72 9.50
C ASP A 267 12.86 -1.84 10.51
N ARG A 268 12.68 -3.08 10.07
CA ARG A 268 12.94 -4.24 10.92
C ARG A 268 14.41 -4.32 11.28
N PHE A 269 14.69 -4.68 12.53
CA PHE A 269 16.05 -4.79 13.09
C PHE A 269 16.85 -3.50 13.05
N TYR A 270 16.24 -2.38 12.68
CA TYR A 270 16.94 -1.10 12.73
C TYR A 270 17.18 -0.67 14.16
N ARG A 271 18.43 -0.28 14.46
CA ARG A 271 18.88 0.24 15.74
C ARG A 271 19.76 1.46 15.51
N GLY A 272 19.37 2.55 16.06
CA GLY A 272 20.11 3.81 15.90
C GLY A 272 21.52 3.78 16.51
N ASP A 273 21.77 2.89 17.48
CA ASP A 273 23.10 2.70 18.11
C ASP A 273 23.37 1.21 18.34
N PRO A 274 24.26 0.60 17.54
CA PRO A 274 24.64 -0.81 17.69
C PRO A 274 25.41 -1.12 18.99
N SER A 275 26.03 -0.12 19.63
CA SER A 275 26.92 -0.31 20.79
C SER A 275 26.17 -0.61 22.09
N ARG A 276 24.87 -0.31 22.18
CA ARG A 276 24.01 -0.61 23.33
C ARG A 276 23.38 -2.01 23.26
N SER A 277 24.21 -3.02 22.99
CA SER A 277 23.75 -4.40 22.76
C SER A 277 23.18 -5.13 23.99
N GLY A 278 23.31 -4.58 25.20
CA GLY A 278 22.89 -5.25 26.45
C GLY A 278 21.44 -5.00 26.87
N GLU A 279 20.90 -3.80 26.71
CA GLU A 279 19.61 -3.38 27.29
C GLU A 279 18.53 -3.00 26.26
N GLY A 280 18.87 -2.95 24.99
CA GLY A 280 17.94 -2.55 23.92
C GLY A 280 17.27 -3.76 23.25
N GLY A 281 15.98 -3.65 22.93
CA GLY A 281 15.25 -4.65 22.16
C GLY A 281 15.84 -4.95 20.78
N TYR A 282 15.26 -5.91 20.05
CA TYR A 282 15.77 -6.40 18.77
C TYR A 282 15.52 -5.47 17.56
N GLY A 283 14.98 -4.27 17.78
CA GLY A 283 14.63 -3.34 16.69
C GLY A 283 13.36 -3.74 15.93
N LEU A 284 12.48 -4.52 16.57
CA LEU A 284 11.20 -4.94 15.99
C LEU A 284 10.01 -4.12 16.48
N GLY A 285 10.10 -3.49 17.65
CA GLY A 285 8.96 -2.81 18.27
C GLY A 285 8.30 -1.77 17.36
N LEU A 286 9.06 -0.82 16.82
CA LEU A 286 8.48 0.22 15.96
C LEU A 286 7.97 -0.33 14.62
N SER A 287 8.56 -1.38 14.06
CA SER A 287 8.01 -2.06 12.89
C SER A 287 6.69 -2.77 13.19
N ILE A 288 6.53 -3.34 14.39
CA ILE A 288 5.25 -3.87 14.88
C ILE A 288 4.23 -2.74 15.04
N ALA A 289 4.62 -1.62 15.65
CA ALA A 289 3.75 -0.45 15.76
C ALA A 289 3.26 0.05 14.41
N ALA A 290 4.13 0.05 13.39
CA ALA A 290 3.76 0.38 12.02
C ALA A 290 2.78 -0.65 11.42
N GLY A 291 2.99 -1.94 11.65
CA GLY A 291 2.08 -3.01 11.25
C GLY A 291 0.69 -2.86 11.88
N ILE A 292 0.62 -2.57 13.18
CA ILE A 292 -0.65 -2.34 13.88
C ILE A 292 -1.40 -1.14 13.28
N ALA A 293 -0.70 -0.02 13.07
CA ALA A 293 -1.31 1.16 12.47
C ALA A 293 -1.85 0.85 11.06
N ALA A 294 -1.06 0.14 10.23
CA ALA A 294 -1.46 -0.26 8.88
C ALA A 294 -2.67 -1.21 8.89
N ALA A 295 -2.71 -2.21 9.78
CA ALA A 295 -3.83 -3.15 9.95
C ALA A 295 -5.15 -2.44 10.31
N HIS A 296 -5.06 -1.31 11.03
CA HIS A 296 -6.19 -0.42 11.33
C HIS A 296 -6.38 0.69 10.27
N ARG A 297 -5.79 0.53 9.05
CA ARG A 297 -5.86 1.51 7.95
C ARG A 297 -5.34 2.90 8.34
N GLY A 298 -4.52 2.96 9.37
CA GLY A 298 -3.90 4.17 9.89
C GLY A 298 -2.50 4.39 9.31
N LYS A 299 -1.84 5.40 9.84
CA LYS A 299 -0.45 5.75 9.51
C LYS A 299 0.31 6.07 10.79
N ILE A 300 1.59 5.72 10.81
CA ILE A 300 2.50 6.12 11.89
C ILE A 300 3.67 6.89 11.28
N ARG A 301 4.16 7.87 12.02
CA ARG A 301 5.30 8.69 11.62
C ARG A 301 6.14 9.07 12.82
N ALA A 302 7.40 9.29 12.57
CA ALA A 302 8.35 9.82 13.56
C ALA A 302 8.90 11.15 13.06
N GLU A 303 8.96 12.12 13.94
CA GLU A 303 9.48 13.47 13.66
C GLU A 303 10.42 13.89 14.79
N SER A 304 11.38 14.72 14.48
CA SER A 304 12.24 15.37 15.47
C SER A 304 12.38 16.84 15.10
N PRO A 305 11.44 17.68 15.58
CA PRO A 305 11.38 19.10 15.16
C PRO A 305 12.62 19.89 15.53
N ASP A 306 13.23 19.58 16.68
CA ASP A 306 14.38 20.26 17.26
C ASP A 306 15.69 19.43 17.18
N GLY A 307 15.64 18.23 16.58
CA GLY A 307 16.75 17.29 16.54
C GLY A 307 17.08 16.61 17.88
N VAL A 308 16.39 17.00 18.97
CA VAL A 308 16.64 16.48 20.33
C VAL A 308 15.45 15.66 20.83
N CYS A 309 14.23 16.05 20.50
CA CYS A 309 13.03 15.32 20.87
C CYS A 309 12.58 14.40 19.72
N LEU A 310 12.24 13.16 20.05
CA LEU A 310 11.55 12.24 19.15
C LEU A 310 10.05 12.32 19.42
N VAL A 311 9.27 12.54 18.38
CA VAL A 311 7.81 12.55 18.42
C VAL A 311 7.30 11.46 17.48
N ILE A 312 6.66 10.45 18.04
CA ILE A 312 6.00 9.38 17.25
C ILE A 312 4.50 9.61 17.29
N THR A 313 3.90 9.73 16.12
CA THR A 313 2.46 9.96 15.97
C THR A 313 1.82 8.84 15.14
N ALA A 314 0.85 8.16 15.73
CA ALA A 314 -0.02 7.23 15.02
C ALA A 314 -1.40 7.88 14.80
N VAL A 315 -1.88 7.86 13.57
CA VAL A 315 -3.19 8.39 13.16
C VAL A 315 -4.04 7.21 12.69
N LEU A 316 -5.10 6.92 13.41
CA LEU A 316 -5.99 5.78 13.17
C LEU A 316 -7.37 6.31 12.78
N PRO A 317 -7.96 5.90 11.64
CA PRO A 317 -9.33 6.24 11.27
C PRO A 317 -10.31 5.71 12.34
N ALA A 318 -11.24 6.56 12.78
CA ALA A 318 -12.24 6.23 13.79
C ALA A 318 -13.60 6.02 13.13
#